data_2eb5516f23fa4b7f30aa7d52a3ceb370
#
_entry.id   2eb5516f23fa4b7f30aa7d52a3ceb370
#
_cell.length_a   1.000
_cell.length_b   1.000
_cell.length_c   1.000
_cell.angle_alpha   90.00
_cell.angle_beta   90.00
_cell.angle_gamma   90.00
#
_symmetry.space_group_name_H-M   'P 1'
#
loop_
_entity.id
_entity.type
_entity.pdbx_description
1 polymer ?
#
loop_
_entity_poly.entity_id
_entity_poly.type
_entity_poly.pdbx_seq_one_letter_code
_entity_poly.pdbx_strand_id
1 'polypeptide(L)'
;MAFDGQPVPSTEYQIPVAKISDGKSVVVTATGNVVQANFYGIQGFFGAAMTNGKAGDKVVLNIEQAEYSTVQVVDGATFSVXSLVYWNGTAFTNDVGTSNRLVGRCTSYDSVNKVLTFILGPQA
;
A
#
# COMPACT_ATOMS: atom_id res chain seq x y z
N MET A 1 7.11 -16.26 43.14
CA MET A 1 6.87 -15.97 42.68
C MET A 1 6.61 -15.83 41.99
N ALA A 2 6.94 -16.25 42.27
CA ALA A 2 6.91 -15.97 41.81
C ALA A 2 6.97 -16.25 41.37
N PHE A 3 7.23 -16.62 41.55
CA PHE A 3 7.40 -16.60 41.30
C PHE A 3 7.32 -17.02 40.90
N ASP A 4 7.35 -17.63 41.71
CA ASP A 4 7.33 -17.74 41.37
C ASP A 4 7.00 -17.93 40.62
N GLY A 5 7.03 -18.16 40.73
CA GLY A 5 6.79 -18.05 40.04
C GLY A 5 6.38 -17.94 39.13
N GLN A 6 6.38 -17.92 38.91
CA GLN A 6 6.05 -17.52 38.25
C GLN A 6 6.00 -16.95 37.45
N PRO A 7 6.00 -16.96 37.21
CA PRO A 7 6.08 -16.35 36.51
C PRO A 7 5.91 -15.64 36.00
N VAL A 8 6.30 -15.37 35.86
CA VAL A 8 6.09 -14.55 35.48
C VAL A 8 6.10 -14.07 34.77
N PRO A 9 6.14 -14.02 34.49
CA PRO A 9 6.15 -13.48 33.75
C PRO A 9 6.08 -12.74 33.06
N SER A 10 6.15 -12.72 32.83
CA SER A 10 6.01 -11.97 32.32
C SER A 10 5.91 -11.08 32.13
N THR A 11 6.04 -10.86 32.10
CA THR A 11 5.87 -10.07 31.95
C THR A 11 6.12 -9.13 32.09
N GLU A 12 6.30 -9.00 32.27
CA GLU A 12 6.57 -8.13 32.35
C GLU A 12 7.52 -7.59 32.05
N TYR A 13 7.84 -7.73 31.92
CA TYR A 13 8.87 -7.07 31.65
C TYR A 13 8.82 -6.53 30.46
N GLN A 14 9.04 -5.73 30.40
CA GLN A 14 8.96 -5.08 29.44
C GLN A 14 9.41 -5.46 28.34
N ILE A 15 8.76 -5.66 27.71
CA ILE A 15 9.05 -6.20 26.49
C ILE A 15 9.30 -5.15 25.48
N PRO A 16 10.46 -5.07 24.91
CA PRO A 16 10.71 -4.06 23.89
C PRO A 16 10.03 -4.36 22.59
N VAL A 17 9.54 -5.57 22.38
CA VAL A 17 8.87 -5.93 21.14
C VAL A 17 7.40 -6.16 21.44
N ALA A 18 6.55 -5.34 20.83
CA ALA A 18 5.11 -5.47 21.00
C ALA A 18 4.41 -5.12 19.70
N LYS A 19 3.40 -5.87 19.37
CA LYS A 19 2.59 -5.59 18.18
C LYS A 19 1.69 -4.40 18.47
N ILE A 20 1.75 -3.38 17.61
CA ILE A 20 0.92 -2.19 17.74
C ILE A 20 -0.36 -2.32 16.92
N SER A 21 -0.26 -2.90 15.73
CA SER A 21 -1.39 -3.03 14.83
C SER A 21 -1.11 -4.16 13.85
N ASP A 22 -2.06 -4.45 12.97
CA ASP A 22 -1.86 -5.43 11.92
C ASP A 22 -1.07 -4.87 10.74
N GLY A 23 -0.79 -3.57 10.74
CA GLY A 23 -0.01 -2.99 9.66
C GLY A 23 -0.73 -2.95 8.32
N LYS A 24 -2.05 -2.93 8.32
CA LYS A 24 -2.82 -2.91 7.09
C LYS A 24 -3.10 -1.50 6.61
N SER A 25 -2.84 -0.52 7.43
CA SER A 25 -2.97 0.89 7.05
C SER A 25 -1.91 1.70 7.74
N VAL A 26 -1.65 2.88 7.20
CA VAL A 26 -0.64 3.76 7.75
C VAL A 26 -1.11 5.19 7.61
N VAL A 27 -0.75 6.02 8.58
CA VAL A 27 -1.06 7.44 8.53
C VAL A 27 0.15 8.16 7.98
N VAL A 28 -0.07 8.99 6.96
CA VAL A 28 1.01 9.76 6.32
C VAL A 28 0.57 11.19 6.18
N THR A 29 1.53 12.08 5.91
CA THR A 29 1.25 13.49 5.68
C THR A 29 1.19 13.74 4.18
N ALA A 30 0.04 14.18 3.70
CA ALA A 30 -0.16 14.40 2.27
C ALA A 30 0.74 15.53 1.77
N THR A 31 1.25 15.36 0.55
CA THR A 31 2.05 16.38 -0.11
C THR A 31 1.28 17.13 -1.18
N GLY A 32 0.06 16.74 -1.43
CA GLY A 32 -0.83 17.38 -2.38
C GLY A 32 -2.24 16.89 -2.11
N ASN A 33 -3.13 17.08 -3.05
CA ASN A 33 -4.50 16.63 -2.89
C ASN A 33 -4.55 15.10 -2.89
N VAL A 34 -5.35 14.56 -1.98
CA VAL A 34 -5.56 13.13 -1.86
C VAL A 34 -7.05 12.88 -1.90
N VAL A 35 -7.46 11.97 -2.79
CA VAL A 35 -8.86 11.62 -2.98
C VAL A 35 -9.05 10.16 -2.57
N GLN A 36 -10.03 9.93 -1.72
CA GLN A 36 -10.35 8.59 -1.23
C GLN A 36 -10.50 7.62 -2.39
N ALA A 37 -9.98 6.42 -2.22
CA ALA A 37 -10.02 5.31 -3.18
C ALA A 37 -8.99 5.41 -4.30
N ASN A 38 -8.28 6.52 -4.45
CA ASN A 38 -7.18 6.60 -5.39
C ASN A 38 -5.89 6.16 -4.72
N PHE A 39 -4.93 5.71 -5.52
CA PHE A 39 -3.63 5.26 -5.02
C PHE A 39 -2.63 6.39 -5.02
N TYR A 40 -1.74 6.37 -4.04
CA TYR A 40 -0.68 7.37 -3.89
C TYR A 40 0.56 6.74 -3.28
N GLY A 41 1.72 7.29 -3.66
CA GLY A 41 2.96 6.99 -2.96
C GLY A 41 3.30 8.21 -2.10
N ILE A 42 3.30 8.04 -0.80
CA ILE A 42 3.53 9.14 0.14
C ILE A 42 4.45 8.67 1.25
N GLN A 43 5.52 9.43 1.45
CA GLN A 43 6.48 9.15 2.54
C GLN A 43 6.99 7.71 2.53
N GLY A 44 7.18 7.17 1.33
CA GLY A 44 7.72 5.83 1.17
C GLY A 44 6.70 4.72 1.16
N PHE A 45 5.46 5.01 1.55
CA PHE A 45 4.39 4.01 1.51
C PHE A 45 3.59 4.16 0.24
N PHE A 46 3.05 3.05 -0.23
CA PHE A 46 2.21 3.04 -1.42
C PHE A 46 0.91 2.29 -1.11
N GLY A 47 -0.22 2.94 -1.36
CA GLY A 47 -1.50 2.31 -1.10
C GLY A 47 -2.65 3.16 -1.55
N ALA A 48 -3.85 2.68 -1.24
CA ALA A 48 -5.09 3.36 -1.60
C ALA A 48 -5.52 4.27 -0.45
N ALA A 49 -5.85 5.51 -0.78
CA ALA A 49 -6.27 6.46 0.24
C ALA A 49 -7.62 6.04 0.83
N MET A 50 -7.70 6.08 2.13
CA MET A 50 -8.94 5.78 2.86
C MET A 50 -9.64 7.06 3.28
N THR A 51 -8.95 8.20 3.18
CA THR A 51 -9.50 9.50 3.56
C THR A 51 -9.09 10.53 2.53
N ASN A 52 -9.83 11.62 2.46
CA ASN A 52 -9.46 12.78 1.62
C ASN A 52 -8.56 13.73 2.39
N GLY A 53 -7.79 14.53 1.65
CA GLY A 53 -6.96 15.53 2.29
C GLY A 53 -6.29 16.45 1.29
N LYS A 54 -5.64 17.47 1.81
CA LYS A 54 -4.84 18.41 1.04
C LYS A 54 -3.42 18.38 1.56
N ALA A 55 -2.53 19.04 0.85
CA ALA A 55 -1.13 19.12 1.30
C ALA A 55 -1.06 19.52 2.77
N GLY A 56 -0.31 18.79 3.54
CA GLY A 56 -0.13 19.02 4.97
C GLY A 56 -1.10 18.26 5.87
N ASP A 57 -2.18 17.73 5.32
CA ASP A 57 -3.15 16.96 6.10
C ASP A 57 -2.63 15.56 6.38
N LYS A 58 -3.04 14.99 7.49
CA LYS A 58 -2.84 13.57 7.75
C LYS A 58 -3.89 12.78 6.97
N VAL A 59 -3.45 11.78 6.24
CA VAL A 59 -4.35 10.90 5.51
C VAL A 59 -3.96 9.46 5.80
N VAL A 60 -4.88 8.55 5.56
CA VAL A 60 -4.67 7.13 5.83
C VAL A 60 -4.58 6.39 4.51
N LEU A 61 -3.51 5.60 4.35
CA LEU A 61 -3.35 4.73 3.18
C LEU A 61 -3.60 3.29 3.60
N ASN A 62 -4.39 2.60 2.81
CA ASN A 62 -4.58 1.15 2.95
C ASN A 62 -3.42 0.47 2.21
N ILE A 63 -2.55 -0.19 2.97
CA ILE A 63 -1.36 -0.83 2.40
C ILE A 63 -1.43 -2.35 2.50
N GLU A 64 -2.59 -2.89 2.78
CA GLU A 64 -2.77 -4.34 2.89
C GLU A 64 -2.44 -5.02 1.58
N GLN A 65 -1.75 -6.17 1.65
CA GLN A 65 -1.45 -6.97 0.47
C GLN A 65 -2.69 -7.73 0.05
N ALA A 66 -3.59 -7.01 -0.61
CA ALA A 66 -4.88 -7.54 -1.02
C ALA A 66 -5.06 -7.29 -2.51
N GLU A 67 -6.16 -7.72 -3.05
CA GLU A 67 -6.49 -7.52 -4.46
C GLU A 67 -7.31 -6.25 -4.62
N TYR A 68 -6.88 -5.40 -5.54
CA TYR A 68 -7.52 -4.10 -5.79
C TYR A 68 -7.82 -3.92 -7.25
N SER A 69 -8.84 -3.11 -7.55
CA SER A 69 -9.12 -2.66 -8.91
C SER A 69 -8.90 -1.15 -9.00
N THR A 70 -8.42 -0.69 -10.15
CA THR A 70 -8.13 0.72 -10.33
C THR A 70 -8.24 1.09 -11.81
N VAL A 71 -8.59 2.35 -12.06
CA VAL A 71 -8.55 2.91 -13.40
C VAL A 71 -7.41 3.92 -13.55
N GLN A 72 -6.54 4.04 -12.55
CA GLN A 72 -5.40 4.96 -12.60
C GLN A 72 -4.27 4.37 -13.44
N VAL A 73 -4.53 4.13 -14.70
CA VAL A 73 -3.61 3.44 -15.60
C VAL A 73 -3.07 4.43 -16.62
N VAL A 74 -1.77 4.34 -16.89
CA VAL A 74 -1.14 5.19 -17.89
C VAL A 74 -1.80 4.95 -19.25
N ASP A 75 -2.04 6.03 -20.00
CA ASP A 75 -2.55 5.89 -21.37
C ASP A 75 -1.64 4.98 -22.17
N GLY A 76 -2.24 4.00 -22.83
CA GLY A 76 -1.50 3.09 -23.68
C GLY A 76 -0.89 1.91 -22.97
N ALA A 77 -0.89 1.90 -21.64
CA ALA A 77 -0.37 0.74 -20.91
C ALA A 77 -1.32 -0.43 -21.06
N THR A 78 -0.75 -1.63 -21.15
CA THR A 78 -1.54 -2.86 -21.14
C THR A 78 -0.93 -3.81 -20.14
N PHE A 79 -1.73 -4.73 -19.64
CA PHE A 79 -1.27 -5.69 -18.64
C PHE A 79 -1.76 -7.07 -19.03
N SER A 80 -0.91 -8.08 -18.76
CA SER A 80 -1.31 -9.49 -18.86
C SER A 80 -1.39 -10.05 -17.47
N VAL A 81 -2.17 -11.10 -17.34
CA VAL A 81 -2.19 -11.79 -16.04
C VAL A 81 -0.77 -12.23 -15.72
N UNK A 82 -0.51 -11.84 -14.44
CA UNK A 82 0.69 -12.18 -14.08
C UNK A 82 1.75 -11.29 -14.34
N SER A 83 1.51 -10.36 -14.99
CA SER A 83 2.62 -9.43 -15.26
C SER A 83 2.85 -8.53 -14.08
N LEU A 84 4.05 -7.99 -13.97
CA LEU A 84 4.38 -7.06 -12.89
C LEU A 84 3.72 -5.71 -13.15
N VAL A 85 3.38 -5.03 -12.05
CA VAL A 85 2.72 -3.73 -12.11
C VAL A 85 3.63 -2.72 -11.43
N TYR A 86 3.86 -1.60 -12.09
CA TYR A 86 4.72 -0.53 -11.59
C TYR A 86 3.92 0.75 -11.40
N TRP A 87 4.47 1.64 -10.58
CA TRP A 87 3.89 2.97 -10.32
C TRP A 87 4.90 4.01 -10.73
N ASN A 88 4.48 4.94 -11.59
CA ASN A 88 5.40 5.94 -12.12
C ASN A 88 5.37 7.26 -11.36
N GLY A 89 4.65 7.30 -10.26
CA GLY A 89 4.49 8.52 -9.47
C GLY A 89 3.08 9.07 -9.55
N THR A 90 2.34 8.74 -10.60
CA THR A 90 0.97 9.22 -10.76
C THR A 90 0.01 8.14 -11.23
N ALA A 91 0.50 7.07 -11.87
CA ALA A 91 -0.38 6.08 -12.45
C ALA A 91 0.33 4.73 -12.54
N PHE A 92 -0.46 3.69 -12.75
CA PHE A 92 0.06 2.33 -12.91
C PHE A 92 0.51 2.10 -14.34
N THR A 93 1.61 1.39 -14.49
CA THR A 93 2.19 1.12 -15.79
C THR A 93 2.80 -0.29 -15.81
N ASN A 94 2.96 -0.85 -16.99
CA ASN A 94 3.67 -2.12 -17.17
C ASN A 94 5.15 -1.89 -17.46
N ASP A 95 5.60 -0.66 -17.46
CA ASP A 95 6.96 -0.27 -17.83
C ASP A 95 7.82 -0.20 -16.56
N VAL A 96 8.90 -0.99 -16.52
CA VAL A 96 9.79 -0.95 -15.37
C VAL A 96 10.50 0.41 -15.28
N GLY A 97 10.74 1.06 -16.40
CA GLY A 97 11.38 2.37 -16.41
C GLY A 97 12.74 2.36 -15.72
N THR A 98 13.20 3.54 -15.36
CA THR A 98 14.48 3.67 -14.62
C THR A 98 14.24 3.88 -13.13
N SER A 99 13.08 4.38 -12.74
CA SER A 99 12.80 4.68 -11.34
C SER A 99 11.37 4.34 -10.93
N ASN A 100 10.64 3.61 -11.77
CA ASN A 100 9.29 3.23 -11.39
C ASN A 100 9.32 2.21 -10.27
N ARG A 101 8.36 2.30 -9.39
CA ARG A 101 8.29 1.42 -8.23
C ARG A 101 7.50 0.17 -8.56
N LEU A 102 8.05 -0.98 -8.24
CA LEU A 102 7.31 -2.24 -8.37
C LEU A 102 6.26 -2.28 -7.26
N VAL A 103 5.00 -2.38 -7.62
CA VAL A 103 3.92 -2.30 -6.62
C VAL A 103 3.03 -3.54 -6.57
N GLY A 104 3.13 -4.43 -7.54
CA GLY A 104 2.29 -5.61 -7.44
C GLY A 104 2.30 -6.45 -8.69
N ARG A 105 1.32 -7.33 -8.79
CA ARG A 105 1.21 -8.25 -9.91
C ARG A 105 -0.25 -8.29 -10.38
N CYS A 106 -0.43 -8.22 -11.68
CA CYS A 106 -1.74 -8.15 -12.31
C CYS A 106 -2.47 -9.49 -12.19
N THR A 107 -3.72 -9.42 -11.77
CA THR A 107 -4.58 -10.61 -11.77
C THR A 107 -5.59 -10.58 -12.92
N SER A 108 -5.94 -9.40 -13.40
CA SER A 108 -6.75 -9.29 -14.61
C SER A 108 -6.69 -7.86 -15.13
N TYR A 109 -6.99 -7.70 -16.40
CA TYR A 109 -6.99 -6.38 -17.01
C TYR A 109 -8.10 -6.31 -18.05
N ASP A 110 -8.97 -5.31 -17.89
CA ASP A 110 -10.05 -5.03 -18.83
C ASP A 110 -9.54 -3.95 -19.78
N SER A 111 -9.13 -4.34 -20.98
CA SER A 111 -8.52 -3.39 -21.90
C SER A 111 -9.54 -2.41 -22.50
N VAL A 112 -10.80 -2.77 -22.49
CA VAL A 112 -11.84 -1.89 -23.03
C VAL A 112 -12.10 -0.74 -22.07
N ASN A 113 -12.27 -1.04 -20.80
CA ASN A 113 -12.56 -0.03 -19.77
C ASN A 113 -11.33 0.42 -19.02
N LYS A 114 -10.17 -0.15 -19.34
CA LYS A 114 -8.90 0.20 -18.71
C LYS A 114 -8.94 0.01 -17.20
N VAL A 115 -9.44 -1.14 -16.77
CA VAL A 115 -9.51 -1.48 -15.35
C VAL A 115 -8.46 -2.53 -15.05
N LEU A 116 -7.50 -2.16 -14.22
CA LEU A 116 -6.45 -3.05 -13.76
C LEU A 116 -6.86 -3.64 -12.42
N THR A 117 -6.76 -4.97 -12.30
CA THR A 117 -6.93 -5.64 -11.02
C THR A 117 -5.61 -6.31 -10.67
N PHE A 118 -5.14 -6.09 -9.46
CA PHE A 118 -3.80 -6.53 -9.08
C PHE A 118 -3.73 -6.80 -7.59
N ILE A 119 -2.72 -7.56 -7.20
CA ILE A 119 -2.44 -7.80 -5.78
C ILE A 119 -1.28 -6.90 -5.39
N LEU A 120 -1.49 -6.09 -4.36
CA LEU A 120 -0.48 -5.16 -3.87
C LEU A 120 0.64 -5.96 -3.20
N GLY A 121 1.87 -5.61 -3.53
CA GLY A 121 3.04 -6.27 -2.98
C GLY A 121 3.51 -5.64 -1.68
N PRO A 122 4.65 -6.12 -1.17
CA PRO A 122 5.22 -5.58 0.06
C PRO A 122 5.59 -4.11 -0.09
N GLN A 123 5.67 -3.40 1.03
CA GLN A 123 6.00 -1.98 1.03
C GLN A 123 7.50 -1.72 0.90
N ALA A 124 8.30 -2.70 1.10
CA ALA A 124 9.76 -2.52 1.00
C ALA A 124 10.24 -2.60 -0.43
#